data_2f14411239051847a2b77e955cb41093
#
_entry.id   2f14411239051847a2b77e955cb41093
#
_cell.length_a   1.000
_cell.length_b   1.000
_cell.length_c   1.000
_cell.angle_alpha   90.00
_cell.angle_beta   90.00
_cell.angle_gamma   90.00
#
_symmetry.space_group_name_H-M   'P 1'
#
loop_
_entity.id
_entity.type
_entity.pdbx_description
1 polymer ?
#
loop_
_entity_poly.entity_id
_entity_poly.type
_entity_poly.pdbx_seq_one_letter_code
_entity_poly.pdbx_strand_id
1 'polypeptide(L)'
;MKKIAVIIFSLLLAQGVSAQNITFTVPEIPGEIEKSEYANYTLSAMDCIEWLKTHSPNDPRRKEVSEFAVWWLLGTPDVRIELNTAAAEFENRNLLILLLGGWAQYAIQYKSDDQLDGCLAGMTTALNYYVKYKKELGRDKGAEKFLKMREKGTLKSYLEELMPK
;
A
#
# COMPACT_ATOMS: atom_id res chain seq x y z
N MET A 1 -37.97 -60.86 -1.55
CA MET A 1 -37.49 -59.75 -0.75
C MET A 1 -36.64 -58.86 -1.67
N LYS A 2 -37.21 -57.76 -2.18
CA LYS A 2 -36.56 -56.88 -3.15
C LYS A 2 -35.97 -55.68 -2.38
N LYS A 3 -34.65 -55.50 -2.42
CA LYS A 3 -33.96 -54.34 -1.84
C LYS A 3 -34.07 -53.17 -2.81
N ILE A 4 -34.76 -52.11 -2.40
CA ILE A 4 -34.86 -50.86 -3.14
C ILE A 4 -33.66 -50.01 -2.71
N ALA A 5 -32.74 -49.77 -3.64
CA ALA A 5 -31.64 -48.83 -3.47
C ALA A 5 -32.15 -47.41 -3.80
N VAL A 6 -32.19 -46.53 -2.80
CA VAL A 6 -32.49 -45.12 -2.98
C VAL A 6 -31.20 -44.40 -3.33
N ILE A 7 -31.05 -43.99 -4.57
CA ILE A 7 -29.96 -43.14 -5.02
C ILE A 7 -30.38 -41.69 -4.77
N ILE A 8 -29.76 -41.06 -3.74
CA ILE A 8 -29.90 -39.62 -3.49
C ILE A 8 -28.94 -38.90 -4.42
N PHE A 9 -29.45 -38.29 -5.46
CA PHE A 9 -28.71 -37.46 -6.39
C PHE A 9 -28.57 -36.05 -5.76
N SER A 10 -27.42 -35.80 -5.12
CA SER A 10 -27.10 -34.49 -4.55
C SER A 10 -26.77 -33.54 -5.69
N LEU A 11 -27.70 -32.66 -6.05
CA LEU A 11 -27.50 -31.58 -6.98
C LEU A 11 -26.68 -30.47 -6.26
N LEU A 12 -25.37 -30.47 -6.44
CA LEU A 12 -24.48 -29.35 -6.06
C LEU A 12 -24.77 -28.18 -7.02
N LEU A 13 -25.57 -27.24 -6.56
CA LEU A 13 -25.70 -25.93 -7.16
C LEU A 13 -24.36 -25.20 -6.95
N ALA A 14 -23.49 -25.27 -7.94
CA ALA A 14 -22.35 -24.37 -8.05
C ALA A 14 -22.89 -22.95 -8.29
N GLN A 15 -23.07 -22.19 -7.22
CA GLN A 15 -23.30 -20.77 -7.31
C GLN A 15 -22.00 -20.15 -7.80
N GLY A 16 -21.96 -19.86 -9.09
CA GLY A 16 -20.91 -19.03 -9.67
C GLY A 16 -20.91 -17.67 -8.98
N VAL A 17 -19.96 -17.45 -8.09
CA VAL A 17 -19.64 -16.11 -7.59
C VAL A 17 -19.13 -15.34 -8.80
N SER A 18 -20.01 -14.58 -9.45
CA SER A 18 -19.59 -13.54 -10.38
C SER A 18 -18.74 -12.58 -9.59
N ALA A 19 -17.42 -12.67 -9.74
CA ALA A 19 -16.51 -11.60 -9.33
C ALA A 19 -16.98 -10.35 -10.09
N GLN A 20 -17.72 -9.49 -9.42
CA GLN A 20 -17.99 -8.17 -9.94
C GLN A 20 -16.62 -7.51 -10.13
N ASN A 21 -16.24 -7.27 -11.38
CA ASN A 21 -15.13 -6.39 -11.70
C ASN A 21 -15.53 -5.00 -11.21
N ILE A 22 -15.26 -4.73 -9.93
CA ILE A 22 -15.39 -3.39 -9.37
C ILE A 22 -14.32 -2.58 -10.14
N THR A 23 -14.78 -1.80 -11.09
CA THR A 23 -13.90 -0.92 -11.86
C THR A 23 -13.35 0.11 -10.88
N PHE A 24 -12.08 -0.02 -10.52
CA PHE A 24 -11.40 0.95 -9.67
C PHE A 24 -11.43 2.32 -10.36
N THR A 25 -12.04 3.29 -9.70
CA THR A 25 -12.14 4.68 -10.20
C THR A 25 -11.41 5.59 -9.23
N VAL A 26 -10.50 6.40 -9.74
CA VAL A 26 -9.84 7.46 -8.95
C VAL A 26 -10.82 8.63 -8.86
N PRO A 27 -11.14 9.10 -7.66
CA PRO A 27 -11.97 10.30 -7.53
C PRO A 27 -11.24 11.53 -8.08
N GLU A 28 -12.00 12.52 -8.51
CA GLU A 28 -11.43 13.84 -8.80
C GLU A 28 -10.88 14.46 -7.52
N ILE A 29 -9.70 15.08 -7.64
CA ILE A 29 -9.13 15.85 -6.54
C ILE A 29 -9.98 17.13 -6.42
N PRO A 30 -10.67 17.35 -5.28
CA PRO A 30 -11.41 18.57 -5.08
C PRO A 30 -10.47 19.77 -5.05
N GLY A 31 -11.00 20.95 -5.18
CA GLY A 31 -10.24 22.17 -4.93
C GLY A 31 -9.78 22.28 -3.48
N GLU A 32 -9.66 23.48 -2.95
CA GLU A 32 -9.33 23.70 -1.55
C GLU A 32 -10.49 23.21 -0.64
N ILE A 33 -10.17 22.34 0.32
CA ILE A 33 -11.11 21.75 1.27
C ILE A 33 -10.60 21.91 2.71
N GLU A 34 -11.51 21.88 3.66
CA GLU A 34 -11.16 21.87 5.08
C GLU A 34 -10.51 20.53 5.49
N LYS A 35 -9.61 20.58 6.47
CA LYS A 35 -8.89 19.39 6.97
C LYS A 35 -9.82 18.23 7.36
N SER A 36 -10.96 18.56 7.97
CA SER A 36 -11.96 17.55 8.38
C SER A 36 -12.60 16.80 7.22
N GLU A 37 -12.61 17.38 6.02
CA GLU A 37 -13.22 16.77 4.84
C GLU A 37 -12.37 15.67 4.23
N TYR A 38 -11.04 15.63 4.52
CA TYR A 38 -10.17 14.56 4.05
C TYR A 38 -10.62 13.17 4.53
N ALA A 39 -11.31 13.07 5.65
CA ALA A 39 -11.87 11.82 6.15
C ALA A 39 -12.83 11.15 5.14
N ASN A 40 -13.54 11.95 4.33
CA ASN A 40 -14.45 11.45 3.29
C ASN A 40 -13.70 10.68 2.16
N TYR A 41 -12.41 10.92 2.01
CA TYR A 41 -11.57 10.36 0.95
C TYR A 41 -10.66 9.23 1.44
N THR A 42 -10.68 8.90 2.73
CA THR A 42 -9.78 7.90 3.32
C THR A 42 -9.87 6.54 2.63
N LEU A 43 -11.07 6.02 2.38
CA LEU A 43 -11.25 4.74 1.70
C LEU A 43 -10.68 4.78 0.28
N SER A 44 -11.00 5.83 -0.48
CA SER A 44 -10.48 5.98 -1.85
C SER A 44 -8.95 6.11 -1.88
N ALA A 45 -8.36 6.79 -0.90
CA ALA A 45 -6.92 6.89 -0.77
C ALA A 45 -6.27 5.54 -0.45
N MET A 46 -6.88 4.74 0.43
CA MET A 46 -6.43 3.38 0.73
C MET A 46 -6.51 2.48 -0.51
N ASP A 47 -7.58 2.58 -1.29
CA ASP A 47 -7.75 1.86 -2.56
C ASP A 47 -6.70 2.28 -3.59
N CYS A 48 -6.40 3.58 -3.70
CA CYS A 48 -5.33 4.08 -4.55
C CYS A 48 -3.96 3.53 -4.15
N ILE A 49 -3.65 3.51 -2.85
CA ILE A 49 -2.40 2.97 -2.34
C ILE A 49 -2.31 1.45 -2.64
N GLU A 50 -3.38 0.71 -2.44
CA GLU A 50 -3.42 -0.72 -2.76
C GLU A 50 -3.25 -0.98 -4.26
N TRP A 51 -3.87 -0.17 -5.09
CA TRP A 51 -3.69 -0.22 -6.54
C TRP A 51 -2.21 0.03 -6.91
N LEU A 52 -1.56 1.05 -6.33
CA LEU A 52 -0.15 1.38 -6.58
C LEU A 52 0.80 0.24 -6.20
N LYS A 53 0.48 -0.55 -5.18
CA LYS A 53 1.27 -1.73 -4.74
C LYS A 53 1.21 -2.88 -5.73
N THR A 54 0.13 -2.97 -6.50
CA THR A 54 -0.17 -4.15 -7.32
C THR A 54 0.07 -3.97 -8.81
N HIS A 55 0.13 -2.72 -9.30
CA HIS A 55 0.27 -2.39 -10.72
C HIS A 55 1.69 -1.95 -11.09
N SER A 56 2.05 -2.15 -12.37
CA SER A 56 3.36 -1.79 -12.93
C SER A 56 3.70 -0.31 -12.72
N PRO A 57 4.98 0.05 -12.51
CA PRO A 57 5.41 1.45 -12.48
C PRO A 57 5.17 2.18 -13.80
N ASN A 58 5.00 1.43 -14.91
CA ASN A 58 4.74 1.96 -16.25
C ASN A 58 3.25 1.95 -16.63
N ASP A 59 2.35 1.60 -15.70
CA ASP A 59 0.92 1.63 -15.95
C ASP A 59 0.46 3.06 -16.30
N PRO A 60 -0.29 3.27 -17.39
CA PRO A 60 -0.70 4.61 -17.83
C PRO A 60 -1.55 5.36 -16.79
N ARG A 61 -2.27 4.64 -15.93
CA ARG A 61 -3.09 5.21 -14.86
C ARG A 61 -2.29 5.61 -13.64
N ARG A 62 -1.02 5.19 -13.55
CA ARG A 62 -0.22 5.37 -12.34
C ARG A 62 -0.10 6.83 -11.91
N LYS A 63 -0.04 7.75 -12.90
CA LYS A 63 0.05 9.18 -12.62
C LYS A 63 -1.17 9.66 -11.82
N GLU A 64 -2.37 9.44 -12.34
CA GLU A 64 -3.62 9.89 -11.71
C GLU A 64 -3.81 9.29 -10.31
N VAL A 65 -3.53 7.97 -10.17
CA VAL A 65 -3.64 7.26 -8.89
C VAL A 65 -2.66 7.80 -7.86
N SER A 66 -1.41 8.07 -8.29
CA SER A 66 -0.38 8.64 -7.41
C SER A 66 -0.70 10.07 -6.98
N GLU A 67 -1.23 10.89 -7.90
CA GLU A 67 -1.61 12.27 -7.61
C GLU A 67 -2.70 12.31 -6.54
N PHE A 68 -3.72 11.48 -6.64
CA PHE A 68 -4.78 11.40 -5.62
C PHE A 68 -4.24 10.91 -4.27
N ALA A 69 -3.46 9.83 -4.25
CA ALA A 69 -2.89 9.30 -3.03
C ALA A 69 -1.99 10.33 -2.32
N VAL A 70 -1.13 11.03 -3.07
CA VAL A 70 -0.23 12.05 -2.52
C VAL A 70 -1.02 13.27 -2.03
N TRP A 71 -2.03 13.73 -2.78
CA TRP A 71 -2.90 14.81 -2.33
C TRP A 71 -3.53 14.50 -0.97
N TRP A 72 -4.09 13.29 -0.82
CA TRP A 72 -4.69 12.88 0.46
C TRP A 72 -3.64 12.77 1.57
N LEU A 73 -2.49 12.16 1.31
CA LEU A 73 -1.40 12.01 2.28
C LEU A 73 -0.89 13.35 2.82
N LEU A 74 -0.87 14.39 1.99
CA LEU A 74 -0.39 15.71 2.38
C LEU A 74 -1.43 16.53 3.16
N GLY A 75 -2.73 16.22 2.99
CA GLY A 75 -3.81 17.03 3.58
C GLY A 75 -4.49 16.39 4.79
N THR A 76 -4.49 15.06 4.89
CA THR A 76 -5.21 14.36 5.95
C THR A 76 -4.64 14.65 7.34
N PRO A 77 -5.49 14.96 8.34
CA PRO A 77 -5.05 15.04 9.73
C PRO A 77 -4.96 13.67 10.41
N ASP A 78 -5.49 12.61 9.77
CA ASP A 78 -5.64 11.28 10.37
C ASP A 78 -4.34 10.46 10.36
N VAL A 79 -3.32 10.94 9.66
CA VAL A 79 -2.02 10.27 9.54
C VAL A 79 -0.90 11.27 9.80
N ARG A 80 -0.07 10.94 10.80
CA ARG A 80 1.13 11.70 11.10
C ARG A 80 2.36 10.90 10.68
N ILE A 81 3.10 11.41 9.70
CA ILE A 81 4.34 10.80 9.21
C ILE A 81 5.50 11.76 9.48
N GLU A 82 6.44 11.34 10.31
CA GLU A 82 7.68 12.08 10.57
C GLU A 82 8.81 11.46 9.73
N LEU A 83 9.03 12.04 8.55
CA LEU A 83 10.05 11.55 7.64
C LEU A 83 11.44 11.64 8.25
N ASN A 84 12.15 10.53 8.23
CA ASN A 84 13.56 10.45 8.58
C ASN A 84 14.45 10.38 7.32
N THR A 85 15.77 10.39 7.52
CA THR A 85 16.74 10.38 6.42
C THR A 85 16.70 9.11 5.57
N ALA A 86 16.17 8.00 6.08
CA ALA A 86 16.04 6.78 5.30
C ALA A 86 15.09 6.94 4.10
N ALA A 87 14.04 7.77 4.24
CA ALA A 87 13.13 8.04 3.14
C ALA A 87 13.84 8.72 1.94
N ALA A 88 14.82 9.56 2.23
CA ALA A 88 15.59 10.28 1.21
C ALA A 88 16.62 9.39 0.47
N GLU A 89 16.86 8.17 0.94
CA GLU A 89 17.77 7.23 0.29
C GLU A 89 17.14 6.54 -0.94
N PHE A 90 15.81 6.57 -1.09
CA PHE A 90 15.18 6.09 -2.31
C PHE A 90 15.40 7.07 -3.47
N GLU A 91 16.02 6.57 -4.55
CA GLU A 91 16.22 7.35 -5.77
C GLU A 91 14.94 7.37 -6.64
N ASN A 92 14.10 6.34 -6.52
CA ASN A 92 12.88 6.19 -7.30
C ASN A 92 11.64 6.72 -6.56
N ARG A 93 10.99 7.72 -7.17
CA ARG A 93 9.78 8.37 -6.60
C ARG A 93 8.65 7.38 -6.30
N ASN A 94 8.48 6.32 -7.10
CA ASN A 94 7.45 5.31 -6.82
C ASN A 94 7.68 4.62 -5.49
N LEU A 95 8.93 4.38 -5.11
CA LEU A 95 9.26 3.73 -3.83
C LEU A 95 8.97 4.66 -2.65
N LEU A 96 9.24 5.96 -2.80
CA LEU A 96 8.89 6.95 -1.77
C LEU A 96 7.37 7.03 -1.57
N ILE A 97 6.59 7.11 -2.64
CA ILE A 97 5.12 7.12 -2.54
C ILE A 97 4.60 5.86 -1.85
N LEU A 98 5.18 4.69 -2.16
CA LEU A 98 4.77 3.43 -1.55
C LEU A 98 5.23 3.30 -0.08
N LEU A 99 6.36 3.90 0.29
CA LEU A 99 6.76 4.03 1.69
C LEU A 99 5.71 4.83 2.47
N LEU A 100 5.36 6.01 1.98
CA LEU A 100 4.36 6.88 2.63
C LEU A 100 2.98 6.21 2.66
N GLY A 101 2.57 5.60 1.55
CA GLY A 101 1.30 4.89 1.45
C GLY A 101 1.21 3.69 2.40
N GLY A 102 2.25 2.87 2.47
CA GLY A 102 2.30 1.72 3.40
C GLY A 102 2.32 2.14 4.87
N TRP A 103 2.97 3.26 5.18
CA TRP A 103 2.94 3.87 6.52
C TRP A 103 1.53 4.35 6.87
N ALA A 104 0.88 5.09 5.95
CA ALA A 104 -0.48 5.55 6.15
C ALA A 104 -1.48 4.40 6.31
N GLN A 105 -1.36 3.33 5.51
CA GLN A 105 -2.18 2.12 5.68
C GLN A 105 -2.02 1.53 7.08
N TYR A 106 -0.79 1.45 7.60
CA TYR A 106 -0.53 1.00 8.96
C TYR A 106 -1.24 1.89 9.99
N ALA A 107 -1.04 3.21 9.90
CA ALA A 107 -1.61 4.18 10.84
C ALA A 107 -3.15 4.09 10.89
N ILE A 108 -3.80 4.04 9.73
CA ILE A 108 -5.26 3.93 9.63
C ILE A 108 -5.77 2.57 10.13
N GLN A 109 -5.12 1.47 9.73
CA GLN A 109 -5.56 0.12 10.10
C GLN A 109 -5.46 -0.14 11.59
N TYR A 110 -4.37 0.29 12.22
CA TYR A 110 -4.09 0.03 13.63
C TYR A 110 -4.44 1.21 14.55
N LYS A 111 -4.90 2.33 13.98
CA LYS A 111 -5.18 3.59 14.71
C LYS A 111 -3.97 3.98 15.58
N SER A 112 -2.79 3.94 14.98
CA SER A 112 -1.51 4.07 15.67
C SER A 112 -0.67 5.19 15.09
N ASP A 113 -0.09 6.00 15.99
CA ASP A 113 0.88 7.05 15.67
C ASP A 113 2.34 6.56 15.83
N ASP A 114 2.55 5.25 16.01
CA ASP A 114 3.89 4.69 16.18
C ASP A 114 4.71 4.90 14.91
N GLN A 115 5.70 5.78 15.02
CA GLN A 115 6.52 6.21 13.90
C GLN A 115 7.46 5.10 13.40
N LEU A 116 7.97 4.26 14.31
CA LEU A 116 8.88 3.17 13.93
C LEU A 116 8.14 2.04 13.20
N ASP A 117 7.03 1.58 13.76
CA ASP A 117 6.28 0.49 13.17
C ASP A 117 5.58 0.94 11.87
N GLY A 118 5.10 2.19 11.80
CA GLY A 118 4.59 2.80 10.57
C GLY A 118 5.67 2.89 9.49
N CYS A 119 6.86 3.40 9.83
CA CYS A 119 8.00 3.45 8.91
C CYS A 119 8.40 2.05 8.42
N LEU A 120 8.44 1.07 9.30
CA LEU A 120 8.80 -0.31 8.96
C LEU A 120 7.76 -0.94 8.01
N ALA A 121 6.46 -0.67 8.22
CA ALA A 121 5.39 -1.10 7.32
C ALA A 121 5.53 -0.44 5.93
N GLY A 122 5.80 0.85 5.89
CA GLY A 122 6.06 1.59 4.66
C GLY A 122 7.28 1.07 3.91
N MET A 123 8.41 0.89 4.62
CA MET A 123 9.62 0.29 4.05
C MET A 123 9.35 -1.11 3.47
N THR A 124 8.62 -1.94 4.19
CA THR A 124 8.25 -3.28 3.74
C THR A 124 7.46 -3.21 2.43
N THR A 125 6.50 -2.29 2.35
CA THR A 125 5.69 -2.04 1.16
C THR A 125 6.55 -1.63 -0.03
N ALA A 126 7.41 -0.63 0.13
CA ALA A 126 8.29 -0.14 -0.92
C ALA A 126 9.28 -1.22 -1.40
N LEU A 127 9.90 -1.97 -0.48
CA LEU A 127 10.87 -3.00 -0.81
C LEU A 127 10.23 -4.21 -1.51
N ASN A 128 9.03 -4.63 -1.10
CA ASN A 128 8.30 -5.70 -1.79
C ASN A 128 7.95 -5.30 -3.22
N TYR A 129 7.52 -4.06 -3.41
CA TYR A 129 7.27 -3.52 -4.75
C TYR A 129 8.55 -3.48 -5.59
N TYR A 130 9.66 -3.00 -5.03
CA TYR A 130 10.95 -2.99 -5.72
C TYR A 130 11.39 -4.37 -6.17
N VAL A 131 11.28 -5.38 -5.30
CA VAL A 131 11.61 -6.77 -5.67
C VAL A 131 10.77 -7.25 -6.85
N LYS A 132 9.45 -6.97 -6.82
CA LYS A 132 8.50 -7.38 -7.87
C LYS A 132 8.79 -6.70 -9.22
N TYR A 133 9.08 -5.41 -9.20
CA TYR A 133 9.19 -4.58 -10.40
C TYR A 133 10.60 -4.06 -10.67
N LYS A 134 11.64 -4.71 -10.13
CA LYS A 134 13.03 -4.28 -10.25
C LYS A 134 13.48 -4.06 -11.71
N LYS A 135 13.01 -4.90 -12.62
CA LYS A 135 13.36 -4.79 -14.06
C LYS A 135 12.83 -3.50 -14.68
N GLU A 136 11.66 -3.04 -14.25
CA GLU A 136 10.98 -1.85 -14.78
C GLU A 136 11.44 -0.57 -14.07
N LEU A 137 11.70 -0.65 -12.76
CA LEU A 137 12.18 0.46 -11.94
C LEU A 137 13.67 0.79 -12.16
N GLY A 138 14.43 -0.21 -12.62
CA GLY A 138 15.87 -0.10 -12.66
C GLY A 138 16.52 -0.28 -11.28
N ARG A 139 17.81 0.03 -11.22
CA ARG A 139 18.57 -0.06 -9.98
C ARG A 139 18.26 1.15 -9.09
N ASP A 140 17.92 0.88 -7.83
CA ASP A 140 17.78 1.87 -6.77
C ASP A 140 18.72 1.48 -5.61
N LYS A 141 19.73 2.33 -5.33
CA LYS A 141 20.79 2.01 -4.36
C LYS A 141 20.24 1.96 -2.94
N GLY A 142 19.30 2.84 -2.61
CA GLY A 142 18.62 2.86 -1.31
C GLY A 142 17.85 1.57 -1.09
N ALA A 143 17.02 1.16 -2.06
CA ALA A 143 16.28 -0.08 -1.99
C ALA A 143 17.19 -1.30 -1.83
N GLU A 144 18.30 -1.38 -2.59
CA GLU A 144 19.26 -2.48 -2.47
C GLU A 144 19.96 -2.51 -1.11
N LYS A 145 20.28 -1.34 -0.52
CA LYS A 145 20.82 -1.22 0.83
C LYS A 145 19.82 -1.75 1.86
N PHE A 146 18.57 -1.31 1.80
CA PHE A 146 17.54 -1.72 2.76
C PHE A 146 17.12 -3.19 2.61
N LEU A 147 17.15 -3.75 1.40
CA LEU A 147 16.96 -5.18 1.20
C LEU A 147 18.02 -6.01 1.93
N LYS A 148 19.29 -5.61 1.82
CA LYS A 148 20.38 -6.29 2.55
C LYS A 148 20.22 -6.18 4.06
N MET A 149 19.75 -5.02 4.58
CA MET A 149 19.48 -4.85 6.00
C MET A 149 18.30 -5.73 6.44
N ARG A 150 17.25 -5.84 5.63
CA ARG A 150 16.11 -6.72 5.89
C ARG A 150 16.53 -8.18 5.94
N GLU A 151 17.33 -8.64 4.99
CA GLU A 151 17.88 -10.01 4.94
C GLU A 151 18.73 -10.34 6.17
N LYS A 152 19.48 -9.35 6.68
CA LYS A 152 20.32 -9.48 7.89
C LYS A 152 19.54 -9.28 9.20
N GLY A 153 18.26 -8.92 9.15
CA GLY A 153 17.46 -8.60 10.32
C GLY A 153 17.83 -7.30 11.04
N THR A 154 18.59 -6.40 10.38
CA THR A 154 19.07 -5.14 10.97
C THR A 154 18.28 -3.91 10.56
N LEU A 155 17.27 -4.04 9.69
CA LEU A 155 16.52 -2.90 9.17
C LEU A 155 15.76 -2.17 10.28
N LYS A 156 15.09 -2.90 11.18
CA LYS A 156 14.32 -2.27 12.28
C LYS A 156 15.24 -1.45 13.19
N SER A 157 16.36 -2.00 13.63
CA SER A 157 17.31 -1.29 14.52
C SER A 157 17.90 -0.06 13.82
N TYR A 158 18.19 -0.14 12.52
CA TYR A 158 18.64 1.02 11.75
C TYR A 158 17.58 2.13 11.69
N LEU A 159 16.32 1.79 11.46
CA LEU A 159 15.23 2.76 11.44
C LEU A 159 15.01 3.37 12.83
N GLU A 160 15.09 2.57 13.90
CA GLU A 160 14.96 3.02 15.28
C GLU A 160 16.00 4.09 15.67
N GLU A 161 17.25 3.94 15.20
CA GLU A 161 18.31 4.94 15.40
C GLU A 161 18.02 6.29 14.72
N LEU A 162 17.21 6.27 13.66
CA LEU A 162 16.84 7.46 12.88
C LEU A 162 15.56 8.14 13.36
N MET A 163 14.82 7.53 14.31
CA MET A 163 13.61 8.15 14.83
C MET A 163 13.93 9.37 15.70
N PRO A 164 13.10 10.42 15.65
CA PRO A 164 13.20 11.55 16.56
C PRO A 164 13.16 11.07 18.01
N LYS A 165 14.02 11.59 18.85
CA LYS A 165 14.04 11.29 20.29
C LYS A 165 13.12 12.22 21.04
#